data_a2c3e55624bfd0ec944c60ea75b192b4
#
_entry.id   a2c3e55624bfd0ec944c60ea75b192b4
#
_cell.length_a   1.000
_cell.length_b   1.000
_cell.length_c   1.000
_cell.angle_alpha   90.00
_cell.angle_beta   90.00
_cell.angle_gamma   90.00
#
_symmetry.space_group_name_H-M   'P 1'
#
loop_
_entity.id
_entity.type
_entity.pdbx_description
1 polymer ?
#
loop_
_entity_poly.entity_id
_entity_poly.type
_entity_poly.pdbx_seq_one_letter_code
_entity_poly.pdbx_strand_id
1 'polypeptide(L)'
;MKKFITFFILLSSLFLKAQTANEPIKIETSIQKISETEYNLIFTATLFKGWYLYSQYNPDEASLPLEITILEGESGYKLVGKADEQDTFKKYSETWEKEEIVFKDKAIITQRIQLTNKDISEIRLNFFGQVCETACI
;
A
#
# COMPACT_ATOMS: atom_id res chain seq x y z
N MET A 1 64.36 31.20 9.81
CA MET A 1 62.92 31.30 10.08
C MET A 1 62.22 30.30 9.13
N LYS A 2 61.75 29.22 9.70
CA LYS A 2 61.03 28.22 8.92
C LYS A 2 59.53 28.59 8.99
N LYS A 3 58.93 28.98 7.86
CA LYS A 3 57.50 29.17 7.72
C LYS A 3 56.81 27.84 7.54
N PHE A 4 56.11 27.36 8.54
CA PHE A 4 55.20 26.23 8.44
C PHE A 4 53.93 26.68 7.71
N ILE A 5 53.73 26.19 6.49
CA ILE A 5 52.45 26.34 5.78
C ILE A 5 51.59 25.17 6.19
N THR A 6 50.61 25.43 7.06
CA THR A 6 49.60 24.48 7.46
C THR A 6 48.61 24.37 6.30
N PHE A 7 48.64 23.28 5.55
CA PHE A 7 47.68 22.97 4.51
C PHE A 7 46.42 22.44 5.18
N PHE A 8 45.40 23.32 5.27
CA PHE A 8 44.09 22.96 5.79
C PHE A 8 43.31 22.22 4.70
N ILE A 9 43.30 20.88 4.76
CA ILE A 9 42.48 20.06 3.88
C ILE A 9 41.05 20.19 4.37
N LEU A 10 40.24 21.00 3.65
CA LEU A 10 38.78 21.09 3.84
C LEU A 10 38.17 19.83 3.29
N LEU A 11 37.90 18.86 4.17
CA LEU A 11 37.18 17.63 3.83
C LEU A 11 35.71 17.98 3.63
N SER A 12 35.35 18.37 2.42
CA SER A 12 33.95 18.52 2.02
C SER A 12 33.28 17.15 2.02
N SER A 13 32.57 16.84 3.09
CA SER A 13 31.67 15.71 3.16
C SER A 13 30.55 15.93 2.14
N LEU A 14 30.72 15.33 0.98
CA LEU A 14 29.62 15.10 0.03
C LEU A 14 28.59 14.21 0.73
N PHE A 15 27.55 14.83 1.26
CA PHE A 15 26.35 14.11 1.62
C PHE A 15 25.73 13.59 0.30
N LEU A 16 26.10 12.38 -0.07
CA LEU A 16 25.31 11.60 -1.01
C LEU A 16 23.95 11.39 -0.36
N LYS A 17 22.98 12.20 -0.77
CA LYS A 17 21.58 11.83 -0.55
C LYS A 17 21.39 10.54 -1.35
N ALA A 18 21.35 9.42 -0.66
CA ALA A 18 20.85 8.19 -1.24
C ALA A 18 19.44 8.54 -1.75
N GLN A 19 19.29 8.58 -3.07
CA GLN A 19 17.97 8.63 -3.68
C GLN A 19 17.31 7.33 -3.25
N THR A 20 16.39 7.42 -2.29
CA THR A 20 15.48 6.32 -2.00
C THR A 20 14.83 5.96 -3.32
N ALA A 21 15.02 4.71 -3.76
CA ALA A 21 14.30 4.18 -4.91
C ALA A 21 12.83 4.54 -4.71
N ASN A 22 12.22 5.20 -5.71
CA ASN A 22 10.82 5.58 -5.61
C ASN A 22 10.01 4.32 -5.36
N GLU A 23 9.43 4.21 -4.17
CA GLU A 23 8.54 3.12 -3.86
C GLU A 23 7.39 3.15 -4.87
N PRO A 24 7.05 2.03 -5.51
CA PRO A 24 6.05 2.00 -6.58
C PRO A 24 4.65 2.34 -6.09
N ILE A 25 4.43 2.30 -4.79
CA ILE A 25 3.15 2.56 -4.15
C ILE A 25 3.35 3.30 -2.82
N LYS A 26 2.51 4.30 -2.58
CA LYS A 26 2.38 4.97 -1.28
C LYS A 26 0.96 4.76 -0.78
N ILE A 27 0.81 4.25 0.44
CA ILE A 27 -0.49 3.98 1.05
C ILE A 27 -0.71 4.96 2.21
N GLU A 28 -1.85 5.62 2.21
CA GLU A 28 -2.36 6.43 3.30
C GLU A 28 -3.66 5.82 3.81
N THR A 29 -3.86 5.82 5.11
CA THR A 29 -5.04 5.26 5.74
C THR A 29 -5.80 6.31 6.51
N SER A 30 -7.13 6.22 6.47
CA SER A 30 -8.03 7.01 7.30
C SER A 30 -9.15 6.14 7.83
N ILE A 31 -9.80 6.60 8.89
CA ILE A 31 -10.91 5.91 9.52
C ILE A 31 -12.13 6.82 9.57
N GLN A 32 -13.30 6.28 9.23
CA GLN A 32 -14.57 6.95 9.30
C GLN A 32 -15.51 6.18 10.21
N LYS A 33 -16.02 6.85 11.24
CA LYS A 33 -17.04 6.28 12.13
C LYS A 33 -18.38 6.24 11.41
N ILE A 34 -19.04 5.10 11.39
CA ILE A 34 -20.39 4.90 10.84
C ILE A 34 -21.39 4.82 11.97
N SER A 35 -21.09 4.07 13.03
CA SER A 35 -21.92 3.95 14.23
C SER A 35 -21.03 3.72 15.46
N GLU A 36 -21.60 3.43 16.62
CA GLU A 36 -20.84 3.12 17.83
C GLU A 36 -20.00 1.83 17.70
N THR A 37 -20.33 0.96 16.75
CA THR A 37 -19.65 -0.33 16.56
C THR A 37 -19.15 -0.56 15.13
N GLU A 38 -19.43 0.35 14.20
CA GLU A 38 -19.05 0.19 12.80
C GLU A 38 -18.18 1.35 12.32
N TYR A 39 -17.16 1.01 11.57
CA TYR A 39 -16.19 1.92 10.97
C TYR A 39 -15.88 1.54 9.54
N ASN A 40 -15.54 2.53 8.73
CA ASN A 40 -14.85 2.32 7.45
C ASN A 40 -13.37 2.63 7.62
N LEU A 41 -12.53 1.69 7.24
CA LEU A 41 -11.12 1.92 7.01
C LEU A 41 -10.92 2.21 5.52
N ILE A 42 -10.34 3.36 5.22
CA ILE A 42 -10.14 3.83 3.86
C ILE A 42 -8.65 3.82 3.57
N PHE A 43 -8.25 3.01 2.60
CA PHE A 43 -6.89 2.95 2.07
C PHE A 43 -6.86 3.76 0.77
N THR A 44 -6.00 4.76 0.74
CA THR A 44 -5.71 5.51 -0.47
C THR A 44 -4.29 5.18 -0.91
N ALA A 45 -4.16 4.43 -1.98
CA ALA A 45 -2.87 4.09 -2.57
C ALA A 45 -2.60 5.01 -3.76
N THR A 46 -1.43 5.64 -3.77
CA THR A 46 -0.90 6.37 -4.93
C THR A 46 0.15 5.51 -5.60
N LEU A 47 -0.09 5.19 -6.86
CA LEU A 47 0.80 4.36 -7.67
C LEU A 47 1.74 5.23 -8.49
N PHE A 48 3.00 4.84 -8.57
CA PHE A 48 3.94 5.47 -9.46
C PHE A 48 3.56 5.19 -10.92
N LYS A 49 3.88 6.11 -11.81
CA LYS A 49 3.51 6.00 -13.23
C LYS A 49 3.97 4.67 -13.84
N GLY A 50 3.05 3.97 -14.48
CA GLY A 50 3.29 2.68 -15.13
C GLY A 50 3.05 1.46 -14.23
N TRP A 51 2.85 1.66 -12.92
CA TRP A 51 2.57 0.59 -11.99
C TRP A 51 1.07 0.33 -11.84
N TYR A 52 0.72 -0.92 -11.61
CA TYR A 52 -0.64 -1.40 -11.37
C TYR A 52 -0.70 -2.13 -10.04
N LEU A 53 -1.75 -1.87 -9.26
CA LEU A 53 -2.13 -2.67 -8.10
C LEU A 53 -3.29 -3.58 -8.52
N TYR A 54 -3.25 -4.85 -8.18
CA TYR A 54 -4.32 -5.79 -8.51
C TYR A 54 -5.44 -5.69 -7.48
N SER A 55 -6.68 -5.75 -7.99
CA SER A 55 -7.91 -5.74 -7.21
C SER A 55 -8.05 -7.01 -6.36
N GLN A 56 -8.79 -6.93 -5.25
CA GLN A 56 -9.21 -8.12 -4.51
C GLN A 56 -10.17 -9.02 -5.31
N TYR A 57 -10.70 -8.51 -6.41
CA TYR A 57 -11.57 -9.26 -7.33
C TYR A 57 -10.83 -9.76 -8.56
N ASN A 58 -9.50 -9.64 -8.57
CA ASN A 58 -8.70 -10.23 -9.64
C ASN A 58 -8.84 -11.76 -9.62
N PRO A 59 -8.86 -12.43 -10.79
CA PRO A 59 -8.94 -13.91 -10.83
C PRO A 59 -7.78 -14.57 -10.07
N ASP A 60 -8.09 -15.59 -9.27
CA ASP A 60 -7.10 -16.34 -8.47
C ASP A 60 -6.02 -17.05 -9.31
N GLU A 61 -6.33 -17.30 -10.57
CA GLU A 61 -5.45 -17.98 -11.54
C GLU A 61 -4.62 -17.00 -12.38
N ALA A 62 -4.51 -15.75 -11.94
CA ALA A 62 -3.75 -14.68 -12.59
C ALA A 62 -2.77 -14.05 -11.59
N SER A 63 -2.46 -12.78 -11.73
CA SER A 63 -1.66 -12.06 -10.73
C SER A 63 -2.36 -12.04 -9.37
N LEU A 64 -1.58 -12.08 -8.29
CA LEU A 64 -2.11 -12.19 -6.93
C LEU A 64 -3.12 -11.08 -6.62
N PRO A 65 -4.34 -11.43 -6.22
CA PRO A 65 -5.32 -10.43 -5.81
C PRO A 65 -4.92 -9.77 -4.49
N LEU A 66 -5.43 -8.56 -4.28
CA LEU A 66 -5.33 -7.89 -3.00
C LEU A 66 -6.08 -8.65 -1.92
N GLU A 67 -5.45 -8.81 -0.77
CA GLU A 67 -6.06 -9.37 0.44
C GLU A 67 -6.00 -8.38 1.59
N ILE A 68 -7.09 -8.26 2.32
CA ILE A 68 -7.17 -7.52 3.57
C ILE A 68 -7.60 -8.51 4.65
N THR A 69 -6.76 -8.69 5.65
CA THR A 69 -7.01 -9.61 6.76
C THR A 69 -6.71 -8.96 8.09
N ILE A 70 -7.30 -9.49 9.16
CA ILE A 70 -6.96 -9.08 10.51
C ILE A 70 -5.54 -9.58 10.82
N LEU A 71 -4.72 -8.70 11.39
CA LEU A 71 -3.36 -9.09 11.77
C LEU A 71 -3.41 -10.19 12.83
N GLU A 72 -2.53 -11.17 12.71
CA GLU A 72 -2.46 -12.30 13.64
C GLU A 72 -2.27 -11.83 15.09
N GLY A 73 -3.04 -12.39 16.00
CA GLY A 73 -3.06 -12.01 17.41
C GLY A 73 -4.01 -10.86 17.75
N GLU A 74 -4.56 -10.17 16.78
CA GLU A 74 -5.55 -9.12 16.99
C GLU A 74 -6.96 -9.70 17.16
N SER A 75 -7.75 -9.07 18.02
CA SER A 75 -9.12 -9.48 18.31
C SER A 75 -10.02 -8.30 18.66
N GLY A 76 -11.33 -8.56 18.82
CA GLY A 76 -12.29 -7.56 19.24
C GLY A 76 -12.93 -6.77 18.11
N TYR A 77 -12.64 -7.12 16.87
CA TYR A 77 -13.29 -6.62 15.66
C TYR A 77 -13.27 -7.67 14.55
N LYS A 78 -14.09 -7.47 13.54
CA LYS A 78 -14.17 -8.32 12.37
C LYS A 78 -14.33 -7.49 11.11
N LEU A 79 -13.89 -8.04 9.98
CA LEU A 79 -14.17 -7.49 8.66
C LEU A 79 -15.62 -7.81 8.26
N VAL A 80 -16.30 -6.85 7.66
CA VAL A 80 -17.66 -7.02 7.13
C VAL A 80 -17.55 -7.09 5.60
N GLY A 81 -17.57 -8.30 5.06
CA GLY A 81 -17.44 -8.53 3.62
C GLY A 81 -16.09 -8.15 3.05
N LYS A 82 -15.99 -8.17 1.74
CA LYS A 82 -14.87 -7.62 0.99
C LYS A 82 -14.92 -6.09 0.97
N ALA A 83 -13.79 -5.47 0.73
CA ALA A 83 -13.72 -4.01 0.61
C ALA A 83 -14.41 -3.51 -0.67
N ASP A 84 -14.97 -2.30 -0.60
CA ASP A 84 -15.40 -1.58 -1.78
C ASP A 84 -14.19 -0.97 -2.48
N GLU A 85 -14.15 -1.09 -3.78
CA GLU A 85 -13.08 -0.58 -4.64
C GLU A 85 -13.63 0.42 -5.64
N GLN A 86 -12.94 1.56 -5.80
CA GLN A 86 -13.31 2.59 -6.76
C GLN A 86 -12.27 2.68 -7.88
N ASP A 87 -12.76 2.99 -9.07
CA ASP A 87 -11.92 3.30 -10.25
C ASP A 87 -11.00 2.15 -10.70
N THR A 88 -11.44 0.92 -10.53
CA THR A 88 -10.79 -0.24 -11.14
C THR A 88 -11.07 -0.30 -12.63
N PHE A 89 -10.17 -0.91 -13.38
CA PHE A 89 -10.37 -1.21 -14.79
C PHE A 89 -9.83 -2.57 -15.17
N LYS A 90 -10.25 -3.07 -16.32
CA LYS A 90 -9.82 -4.34 -16.85
C LYS A 90 -8.60 -4.16 -17.73
N LYS A 91 -7.61 -5.02 -17.53
CA LYS A 91 -6.37 -5.09 -18.30
C LYS A 91 -6.19 -6.54 -18.78
N TYR A 92 -6.02 -6.73 -20.08
CA TYR A 92 -5.68 -8.06 -20.58
C TYR A 92 -4.22 -8.40 -20.28
N SER A 93 -4.00 -9.58 -19.73
CA SER A 93 -2.67 -10.14 -19.44
C SER A 93 -2.33 -11.19 -20.49
N GLU A 94 -1.30 -10.93 -21.27
CA GLU A 94 -0.76 -11.92 -22.23
C GLU A 94 -0.18 -13.15 -21.51
N THR A 95 0.37 -12.94 -20.32
CA THR A 95 0.99 -14.02 -19.52
C THR A 95 -0.03 -15.03 -19.03
N TRP A 96 -1.18 -14.54 -18.57
CA TRP A 96 -2.23 -15.39 -18.00
C TRP A 96 -3.37 -15.67 -18.99
N GLU A 97 -3.33 -15.02 -20.16
CA GLU A 97 -4.37 -15.10 -21.21
C GLU A 97 -5.77 -14.77 -20.65
N LYS A 98 -5.84 -13.79 -19.73
CA LYS A 98 -7.06 -13.40 -19.02
C LYS A 98 -7.19 -11.89 -18.86
N GLU A 99 -8.42 -11.43 -18.65
CA GLU A 99 -8.65 -10.09 -18.13
C GLU A 99 -8.34 -10.05 -16.64
N GLU A 100 -7.49 -9.14 -16.25
CA GLU A 100 -7.18 -8.79 -14.86
C GLU A 100 -7.87 -7.50 -14.46
N ILE A 101 -8.20 -7.37 -13.18
CA ILE A 101 -8.82 -6.17 -12.60
C ILE A 101 -7.74 -5.44 -11.80
N VAL A 102 -7.47 -4.20 -12.16
CA VAL A 102 -6.34 -3.42 -11.63
C VAL A 102 -6.73 -1.99 -11.29
N PHE A 103 -5.92 -1.38 -10.43
CA PHE A 103 -5.87 0.07 -10.22
C PHE A 103 -4.65 0.65 -10.94
N LYS A 104 -4.79 1.88 -11.39
CA LYS A 104 -3.74 2.68 -11.99
C LYS A 104 -3.76 4.07 -11.38
N ASP A 105 -2.59 4.67 -11.19
CA ASP A 105 -2.38 6.00 -10.62
C ASP A 105 -2.87 6.13 -9.17
N LYS A 106 -4.12 5.80 -8.88
CA LYS A 106 -4.72 5.88 -7.55
C LYS A 106 -5.70 4.73 -7.31
N ALA A 107 -5.67 4.17 -6.11
CA ALA A 107 -6.65 3.23 -5.62
C ALA A 107 -7.33 3.78 -4.36
N ILE A 108 -8.65 3.70 -4.30
CA ILE A 108 -9.42 3.98 -3.09
C ILE A 108 -10.17 2.71 -2.72
N ILE A 109 -9.83 2.17 -1.56
CA ILE A 109 -10.32 0.88 -1.08
C ILE A 109 -10.89 1.08 0.32
N THR A 110 -12.16 0.76 0.51
CA THR A 110 -12.88 0.97 1.76
C THR A 110 -13.30 -0.36 2.36
N GLN A 111 -12.71 -0.71 3.49
CA GLN A 111 -13.05 -1.91 4.25
C GLN A 111 -13.93 -1.57 5.43
N ARG A 112 -15.11 -2.18 5.50
CA ARG A 112 -15.99 -2.07 6.67
C ARG A 112 -15.51 -2.97 7.78
N ILE A 113 -15.50 -2.41 9.00
CA ILE A 113 -15.11 -3.07 10.24
C ILE A 113 -16.26 -3.00 11.22
N GLN A 114 -16.53 -4.11 11.90
CA GLN A 114 -17.44 -4.15 13.04
C GLN A 114 -16.67 -4.48 14.32
N LEU A 115 -16.80 -3.64 15.34
CA LEU A 115 -16.28 -3.92 16.68
C LEU A 115 -17.13 -4.99 17.36
N THR A 116 -16.47 -5.97 17.96
CA THR A 116 -17.06 -6.95 18.87
C THR A 116 -16.70 -6.63 20.33
N ASN A 117 -15.70 -5.78 20.54
CA ASN A 117 -15.34 -5.19 21.82
C ASN A 117 -15.23 -3.66 21.64
N LYS A 118 -16.04 -2.90 22.39
CA LYS A 118 -16.09 -1.43 22.32
C LYS A 118 -14.86 -0.74 22.94
N ASP A 119 -14.10 -1.47 23.76
CA ASP A 119 -12.93 -0.93 24.46
C ASP A 119 -11.67 -0.93 23.58
N ILE A 120 -11.78 -1.34 22.33
CA ILE A 120 -10.69 -1.31 21.37
C ILE A 120 -10.38 0.15 20.98
N SER A 121 -9.09 0.49 21.09
CA SER A 121 -8.55 1.80 20.71
C SER A 121 -7.77 1.78 19.40
N GLU A 122 -7.46 0.61 18.88
CA GLU A 122 -6.64 0.44 17.67
C GLU A 122 -7.13 -0.74 16.84
N ILE A 123 -7.08 -0.58 15.52
CA ILE A 123 -7.39 -1.62 14.54
C ILE A 123 -6.15 -1.85 13.70
N ARG A 124 -5.70 -3.10 13.62
CA ARG A 124 -4.55 -3.52 12.84
C ARG A 124 -4.95 -4.53 11.79
N LEU A 125 -4.73 -4.20 10.54
CA LEU A 125 -4.99 -5.06 9.40
C LEU A 125 -3.71 -5.36 8.64
N ASN A 126 -3.67 -6.52 8.05
CA ASN A 126 -2.75 -6.89 7.00
C ASN A 126 -3.33 -6.42 5.67
N PHE A 127 -2.55 -5.69 4.91
CA PHE A 127 -2.84 -5.29 3.55
C PHE A 127 -1.78 -5.94 2.65
N PHE A 128 -2.14 -7.03 2.02
CA PHE A 128 -1.24 -7.78 1.16
C PHE A 128 -1.69 -7.65 -0.29
N GLY A 129 -0.78 -7.30 -1.17
CA GLY A 129 -1.06 -7.15 -2.58
C GLY A 129 0.19 -7.20 -3.42
N GLN A 130 0.00 -7.22 -4.73
CA GLN A 130 1.05 -7.23 -5.72
C GLN A 130 0.95 -5.97 -6.56
N VAL A 131 2.08 -5.30 -6.74
CA VAL A 131 2.21 -4.18 -7.68
C VAL A 131 3.19 -4.55 -8.78
N CYS A 132 2.80 -4.28 -10.02
CA CYS A 132 3.57 -4.67 -11.18
C CYS A 132 3.68 -3.51 -12.19
N GLU A 133 4.84 -3.42 -12.83
CA GLU A 133 5.06 -2.67 -14.06
C GLU A 133 5.46 -3.66 -15.16
N THR A 134 6.75 -3.93 -15.35
CA THR A 134 7.30 -5.03 -16.16
C THR A 134 7.63 -6.25 -15.31
N ALA A 135 7.91 -6.02 -14.02
CA ALA A 135 8.09 -7.02 -12.99
C ALA A 135 7.19 -6.69 -11.80
N CYS A 136 6.91 -7.67 -10.97
CA CYS A 136 6.06 -7.54 -9.78
C CYS A 136 6.87 -7.57 -8.49
N ILE A 137 6.39 -6.84 -7.50
CA ILE A 137 6.88 -6.85 -6.12
C ILE A 137 5.73 -6.94 -5.12
#